data_ffe82095a7ac358030d786357ce51d2d
#
_entry.id   ffe82095a7ac358030d786357ce51d2d
#
_cell.length_a   1.000
_cell.length_b   1.000
_cell.length_c   1.000
_cell.angle_alpha   90.00
_cell.angle_beta   90.00
_cell.angle_gamma   90.00
#
_symmetry.space_group_name_H-M   'P 1'
#
loop_
_entity.id
_entity.type
_entity.pdbx_description
1 polymer ?
#
loop_
_entity_poly.entity_id
_entity_poly.type
_entity_poly.pdbx_seq_one_letter_code
_entity_poly.pdbx_strand_id
1 'polypeptide(L)'
;MRFRRRLRPLVWFGAVLAWSFPQALTAQNAATQSTPAPVAVAAPSQANPQQAYTLPPDKLAKAIAISRIRDILDITGSVWGIVFLWLLLATRALAGLERWAERISGRRWIQGVVFFGTYLIIAALAGLPLDWIGEHYERTYGISVQGWGSWIGDVGKALGLTLAIGVPILLLFNWIVRRWPRRYWLGAWVVTLPILAFLTFIEPLVVPLFFKQEPLAKNHAALVAELETVVARTGIDIPPDRMYLLKARAKYTGINAFVAGMGATKRLVIWDTATDQLPDDEVLFVFGHESGHYVLHHIPKGFALSAAGLFFLYWACAGFAAWLVRRFGGRWGASEFHPTDPGSSSHPSVGTTMLSSRTGFVVLLFSISIASFLLEPVSNAVSRYFEHQADVYGQEAIHGIVADPQKTADAAFNALGESWLEDPDPNPFIEFWLDSHPSVQHRANFALHYDPWANGGHGEFFKN
;
A
#
# COMPACT_ATOMS: atom_id res chain seq x y z
N MET A 1 -8.26 2.68 3.63
CA MET A 1 -7.02 3.22 4.13
C MET A 1 -5.93 2.20 4.45
N ARG A 2 -6.13 1.05 5.04
CA ARG A 2 -5.06 0.10 5.41
C ARG A 2 -4.94 -1.18 4.55
N PHE A 3 -5.20 -1.15 3.25
CA PHE A 3 -5.16 -2.32 2.33
C PHE A 3 -3.75 -2.71 1.83
N ARG A 4 -2.73 -1.93 2.00
CA ARG A 4 -1.34 -2.36 1.76
C ARG A 4 -0.99 -3.70 2.45
N ARG A 5 -1.77 -4.12 3.45
CA ARG A 5 -1.50 -5.31 4.27
C ARG A 5 -1.70 -6.65 3.55
N ARG A 6 -2.64 -6.75 2.59
CA ARG A 6 -2.96 -8.05 1.93
C ARG A 6 -2.14 -8.36 0.68
N LEU A 7 -1.43 -7.37 0.15
CA LEU A 7 -0.43 -7.58 -0.88
C LEU A 7 0.99 -7.74 -0.28
N ARG A 8 1.12 -8.08 1.01
CA ARG A 8 2.39 -8.25 1.69
C ARG A 8 3.36 -9.25 1.05
N PRO A 9 2.96 -10.37 0.40
CA PRO A 9 3.90 -11.11 -0.43
C PRO A 9 4.38 -10.30 -1.64
N LEU A 10 3.54 -9.40 -2.19
CA LEU A 10 3.90 -8.37 -3.15
C LEU A 10 4.63 -7.19 -2.48
N VAL A 11 4.34 -6.88 -1.22
CA VAL A 11 4.94 -5.76 -0.46
C VAL A 11 6.41 -5.99 -0.15
N TRP A 12 6.87 -7.22 0.02
CA TRP A 12 8.31 -7.50 0.16
C TRP A 12 9.08 -7.33 -1.15
N PHE A 13 8.40 -7.48 -2.26
CA PHE A 13 8.85 -7.04 -3.56
C PHE A 13 8.49 -5.57 -3.77
N GLY A 14 7.36 -5.16 -3.28
CA GLY A 14 6.80 -3.82 -3.33
C GLY A 14 7.32 -2.84 -2.27
N ALA A 15 8.13 -3.23 -1.26
CA ALA A 15 8.78 -2.24 -0.39
C ALA A 15 9.76 -1.37 -1.19
N VAL A 16 10.34 -1.91 -2.27
CA VAL A 16 11.07 -1.12 -3.28
C VAL A 16 10.11 -0.38 -4.21
N LEU A 17 8.90 -0.91 -4.41
CA LEU A 17 7.90 -0.38 -5.33
C LEU A 17 6.78 0.39 -4.60
N ALA A 18 6.52 0.10 -3.32
CA ALA A 18 5.44 0.70 -2.53
C ALA A 18 5.68 2.16 -2.12
N TRP A 19 6.87 2.68 -2.33
CA TRP A 19 7.15 4.12 -2.22
C TRP A 19 6.45 4.95 -3.30
N SER A 20 5.79 4.29 -4.26
CA SER A 20 5.32 4.92 -5.50
C SER A 20 3.85 4.69 -5.80
N PHE A 21 3.11 3.90 -5.01
CA PHE A 21 1.69 3.75 -5.25
C PHE A 21 0.90 4.78 -4.48
N PRO A 22 0.15 5.67 -5.17
CA PRO A 22 -0.95 6.37 -4.52
C PRO A 22 -1.95 5.32 -4.02
N GLN A 23 -2.48 5.55 -2.83
CA GLN A 23 -3.31 4.63 -2.07
C GLN A 23 -4.69 4.47 -2.70
N ALA A 24 -4.82 3.60 -3.67
CA ALA A 24 -6.05 3.39 -4.39
C ALA A 24 -6.70 2.01 -4.22
N LEU A 25 -6.24 1.17 -3.30
CA LEU A 25 -6.85 -0.15 -3.14
C LEU A 25 -6.80 -0.63 -1.70
N THR A 26 -7.81 -0.25 -0.90
CA THR A 26 -7.99 -0.82 0.41
C THR A 26 -9.42 -0.97 0.82
N ALA A 27 -9.76 -2.11 1.36
CA ALA A 27 -10.89 -2.34 2.18
C ALA A 27 -10.92 -3.72 2.79
N GLN A 28 -11.43 -3.87 4.02
CA GLN A 28 -12.50 -4.79 4.33
C GLN A 28 -12.53 -5.37 5.73
N ASN A 29 -13.50 -5.86 6.34
CA ASN A 29 -14.83 -6.30 6.47
C ASN A 29 -15.30 -6.86 7.80
N ALA A 30 -16.55 -7.24 7.82
CA ALA A 30 -17.36 -7.60 8.98
C ALA A 30 -17.78 -9.08 9.02
N ALA A 31 -18.30 -9.65 9.93
CA ALA A 31 -19.06 -9.87 11.12
C ALA A 31 -19.26 -11.40 11.32
N THR A 32 -19.54 -12.01 12.36
CA THR A 32 -20.51 -12.11 13.42
C THR A 32 -20.05 -13.03 14.55
N GLN A 33 -20.40 -12.60 15.76
CA GLN A 33 -20.58 -13.33 17.04
C GLN A 33 -19.87 -14.65 17.34
N SER A 34 -18.93 -14.58 18.27
CA SER A 34 -18.90 -15.40 19.49
C SER A 34 -18.02 -14.70 20.53
N THR A 35 -18.52 -14.60 21.75
CA THR A 35 -17.97 -13.83 22.88
C THR A 35 -16.75 -14.52 23.47
N PRO A 36 -15.58 -13.90 23.55
CA PRO A 36 -14.54 -14.31 24.50
C PRO A 36 -14.66 -13.52 25.81
N ALA A 37 -14.26 -14.15 26.91
CA ALA A 37 -14.30 -13.62 28.26
C ALA A 37 -13.46 -12.31 28.41
N PRO A 38 -13.81 -11.45 29.39
CA PRO A 38 -13.25 -10.11 29.48
C PRO A 38 -11.81 -10.12 29.99
N VAL A 39 -10.90 -9.59 29.17
CA VAL A 39 -9.63 -9.05 29.65
C VAL A 39 -9.95 -7.73 30.35
N ALA A 40 -9.44 -7.53 31.57
CA ALA A 40 -9.67 -6.32 32.35
C ALA A 40 -9.20 -5.08 31.56
N VAL A 41 -10.14 -4.31 31.07
CA VAL A 41 -9.92 -3.04 30.37
C VAL A 41 -9.79 -1.94 31.43
N ALA A 42 -8.74 -1.13 31.35
CA ALA A 42 -8.66 0.12 32.07
C ALA A 42 -9.92 0.97 31.77
N ALA A 43 -10.41 1.68 32.77
CA ALA A 43 -11.64 2.46 32.69
C ALA A 43 -11.66 3.36 31.45
N PRO A 44 -12.79 3.47 30.74
CA PRO A 44 -12.88 4.32 29.56
C PRO A 44 -12.61 5.77 29.95
N SER A 45 -11.68 6.39 29.21
CA SER A 45 -11.50 7.85 29.25
C SER A 45 -12.85 8.48 28.89
N GLN A 46 -13.30 9.43 29.71
CA GLN A 46 -14.55 10.16 29.44
C GLN A 46 -14.43 10.86 28.08
N ALA A 47 -15.41 10.65 27.21
CA ALA A 47 -15.45 11.32 25.90
C ALA A 47 -15.26 12.83 26.10
N ASN A 48 -14.22 13.38 25.46
CA ASN A 48 -13.98 14.81 25.47
C ASN A 48 -15.09 15.49 24.63
N PRO A 49 -15.87 16.43 25.17
CA PRO A 49 -16.98 17.06 24.43
C PRO A 49 -16.53 17.85 23.18
N GLN A 50 -15.25 18.00 22.93
CA GLN A 50 -14.67 18.65 21.75
C GLN A 50 -14.18 17.65 20.67
N GLN A 51 -14.48 16.37 20.80
CA GLN A 51 -14.01 15.35 19.89
C GLN A 51 -14.95 15.23 18.69
N ALA A 52 -14.47 15.53 17.47
CA ALA A 52 -15.27 15.53 16.25
C ALA A 52 -15.62 14.11 15.78
N TYR A 53 -14.75 13.13 16.02
CA TYR A 53 -15.01 11.72 15.76
C TYR A 53 -15.14 10.95 17.07
N THR A 54 -16.30 10.35 17.28
CA THR A 54 -16.58 9.53 18.47
C THR A 54 -17.32 8.26 18.08
N LEU A 55 -17.11 7.19 18.84
CA LEU A 55 -17.81 5.92 18.66
C LEU A 55 -18.64 5.57 19.88
N PRO A 56 -19.78 4.86 19.72
CA PRO A 56 -20.46 4.23 20.86
C PRO A 56 -19.49 3.36 21.66
N PRO A 57 -19.65 3.24 23.01
CA PRO A 57 -18.67 2.58 23.87
C PRO A 57 -18.29 1.15 23.46
N ASP A 58 -19.23 0.38 22.93
CA ASP A 58 -19.01 -0.98 22.44
C ASP A 58 -18.19 -1.01 21.13
N LYS A 59 -18.43 -0.07 20.22
CA LYS A 59 -17.64 0.11 19.00
C LYS A 59 -16.26 0.69 19.30
N LEU A 60 -16.17 1.65 20.23
CA LEU A 60 -14.91 2.25 20.64
C LEU A 60 -13.95 1.21 21.20
N ALA A 61 -14.40 0.32 22.09
CA ALA A 61 -13.58 -0.76 22.61
C ALA A 61 -13.05 -1.67 21.50
N LYS A 62 -13.90 -2.00 20.52
CA LYS A 62 -13.49 -2.79 19.35
C LYS A 62 -12.49 -2.04 18.47
N ALA A 63 -12.73 -0.76 18.21
CA ALA A 63 -11.86 0.10 17.41
C ALA A 63 -10.45 0.19 17.99
N ILE A 64 -10.31 0.47 19.27
CA ILE A 64 -9.04 0.50 19.98
C ILE A 64 -8.34 -0.87 19.91
N ALA A 65 -9.08 -1.95 20.15
CA ALA A 65 -8.50 -3.29 20.16
C ALA A 65 -8.01 -3.72 18.76
N ILE A 66 -8.82 -3.54 17.71
CA ILE A 66 -8.41 -3.93 16.35
C ILE A 66 -7.32 -3.02 15.80
N SER A 67 -7.32 -1.72 16.11
CA SER A 67 -6.24 -0.82 15.72
C SER A 67 -4.91 -1.26 16.31
N ARG A 68 -4.85 -1.56 17.61
CA ARG A 68 -3.64 -2.09 18.25
C ARG A 68 -3.16 -3.40 17.61
N ILE A 69 -4.07 -4.32 17.30
CA ILE A 69 -3.72 -5.58 16.63
C ILE A 69 -3.12 -5.30 15.24
N ARG A 70 -3.73 -4.38 14.48
CA ARG A 70 -3.21 -3.96 13.18
C ARG A 70 -1.81 -3.36 13.30
N ASP A 71 -1.58 -2.47 14.24
CA ASP A 71 -0.29 -1.82 14.46
C ASP A 71 0.80 -2.84 14.84
N ILE A 72 0.48 -3.76 15.76
CA ILE A 72 1.38 -4.85 16.13
C ILE A 72 1.70 -5.74 14.93
N LEU A 73 0.71 -6.12 14.13
CA LEU A 73 0.92 -6.93 12.93
C LEU A 73 1.74 -6.21 11.87
N ASP A 74 1.63 -4.89 11.74
CA ASP A 74 2.41 -4.10 10.78
C ASP A 74 3.88 -4.01 11.16
N ILE A 75 4.15 -3.66 12.42
CA ILE A 75 5.52 -3.63 12.93
C ILE A 75 6.12 -5.05 12.87
N THR A 76 5.39 -6.04 13.39
CA THR A 76 5.84 -7.44 13.39
C THR A 76 6.09 -7.94 11.97
N GLY A 77 5.21 -7.64 11.02
CA GLY A 77 5.39 -8.02 9.62
C GLY A 77 6.63 -7.38 8.99
N SER A 78 6.87 -6.10 9.24
CA SER A 78 8.03 -5.40 8.73
C SER A 78 9.34 -5.96 9.32
N VAL A 79 9.37 -6.14 10.64
CA VAL A 79 10.51 -6.73 11.34
C VAL A 79 10.72 -8.20 10.93
N TRP A 80 9.63 -8.98 10.85
CA TRP A 80 9.68 -10.39 10.44
C TRP A 80 10.32 -10.57 9.08
N GLY A 81 9.99 -9.76 8.14
CA GLY A 81 10.59 -9.89 6.84
C GLY A 81 12.08 -9.51 6.79
N ILE A 82 12.52 -8.51 7.55
CA ILE A 82 13.95 -8.23 7.71
C ILE A 82 14.65 -9.44 8.36
N VAL A 83 14.07 -9.98 9.43
CA VAL A 83 14.58 -11.17 10.12
C VAL A 83 14.57 -12.39 9.20
N PHE A 84 13.53 -12.60 8.41
CA PHE A 84 13.43 -13.70 7.45
C PHE A 84 14.55 -13.63 6.40
N LEU A 85 14.79 -12.47 5.79
CA LEU A 85 15.89 -12.29 4.85
C LEU A 85 17.25 -12.56 5.50
N TRP A 86 17.43 -12.06 6.72
CA TRP A 86 18.64 -12.34 7.50
C TRP A 86 18.80 -13.85 7.80
N LEU A 87 17.73 -14.54 8.18
CA LEU A 87 17.75 -16.00 8.43
C LEU A 87 18.14 -16.77 7.15
N LEU A 88 17.58 -16.41 6.00
CA LEU A 88 17.94 -17.04 4.71
C LEU A 88 19.43 -16.87 4.38
N LEU A 89 20.01 -15.70 4.71
CA LEU A 89 21.43 -15.44 4.53
C LEU A 89 22.27 -16.20 5.59
N ALA A 90 21.90 -16.10 6.87
CA ALA A 90 22.65 -16.67 7.99
C ALA A 90 22.71 -18.22 7.94
N THR A 91 21.64 -18.86 7.52
CA THR A 91 21.55 -20.32 7.35
C THR A 91 22.15 -20.84 6.05
N ARG A 92 22.62 -19.95 5.16
CA ARG A 92 23.06 -20.28 3.79
C ARG A 92 21.99 -20.96 2.92
N ALA A 93 20.72 -20.85 3.30
CA ALA A 93 19.60 -21.46 2.54
C ALA A 93 19.58 -20.97 1.09
N LEU A 94 19.90 -19.69 0.87
CA LEU A 94 19.97 -19.11 -0.48
C LEU A 94 21.12 -19.70 -1.30
N ALA A 95 22.28 -19.95 -0.72
CA ALA A 95 23.38 -20.62 -1.39
C ALA A 95 23.00 -22.07 -1.77
N GLY A 96 22.25 -22.75 -0.88
CA GLY A 96 21.67 -24.06 -1.17
C GLY A 96 20.68 -24.02 -2.33
N LEU A 97 19.78 -23.03 -2.34
CA LEU A 97 18.80 -22.81 -3.39
C LEU A 97 19.48 -22.47 -4.74
N GLU A 98 20.55 -21.68 -4.73
CA GLU A 98 21.31 -21.34 -5.94
C GLU A 98 21.96 -22.59 -6.53
N ARG A 99 22.64 -23.42 -5.71
CA ARG A 99 23.19 -24.71 -6.16
C ARG A 99 22.15 -25.70 -6.67
N TRP A 100 20.97 -25.70 -6.05
CA TRP A 100 19.85 -26.53 -6.52
C TRP A 100 19.33 -26.06 -7.87
N ALA A 101 19.14 -24.76 -8.06
CA ALA A 101 18.73 -24.19 -9.35
C ALA A 101 19.75 -24.49 -10.47
N GLU A 102 21.06 -24.50 -10.17
CA GLU A 102 22.14 -24.84 -11.10
C GLU A 102 22.12 -26.31 -11.51
N ARG A 103 21.71 -27.23 -10.63
CA ARG A 103 21.55 -28.65 -10.94
C ARG A 103 20.36 -28.93 -11.88
N ILE A 104 19.29 -28.09 -11.81
CA ILE A 104 18.09 -28.27 -12.64
C ILE A 104 18.37 -27.94 -14.12
N SER A 105 19.18 -26.92 -14.39
CA SER A 105 19.43 -26.49 -15.75
C SER A 105 20.79 -25.82 -15.92
N GLY A 106 21.46 -26.09 -17.03
CA GLY A 106 22.66 -25.34 -17.43
C GLY A 106 22.36 -23.93 -17.96
N ARG A 107 21.06 -23.60 -18.20
CA ARG A 107 20.66 -22.29 -18.74
C ARG A 107 20.41 -21.29 -17.62
N ARG A 108 21.19 -20.23 -17.59
CA ARG A 108 21.17 -19.20 -16.52
C ARG A 108 19.78 -18.57 -16.25
N TRP A 109 18.98 -18.34 -17.29
CA TRP A 109 17.65 -17.75 -17.11
C TRP A 109 16.69 -18.74 -16.43
N ILE A 110 16.76 -20.05 -16.76
CA ILE A 110 15.98 -21.10 -16.08
C ILE A 110 16.39 -21.20 -14.61
N GLN A 111 17.70 -21.19 -14.33
CA GLN A 111 18.21 -21.15 -12.95
C GLN A 111 17.65 -19.94 -12.18
N GLY A 112 17.57 -18.78 -12.84
CA GLY A 112 16.98 -17.57 -12.24
C GLY A 112 15.49 -17.72 -11.98
N VAL A 113 14.71 -18.28 -12.91
CA VAL A 113 13.28 -18.56 -12.72
C VAL A 113 13.07 -19.51 -11.54
N VAL A 114 13.83 -20.59 -11.48
CA VAL A 114 13.77 -21.56 -10.37
C VAL A 114 14.14 -20.89 -9.04
N PHE A 115 15.24 -20.15 -9.00
CA PHE A 115 15.70 -19.48 -7.79
C PHE A 115 14.70 -18.45 -7.29
N PHE A 116 14.34 -17.47 -8.12
CA PHE A 116 13.46 -16.37 -7.71
C PHE A 116 12.01 -16.84 -7.52
N GLY A 117 11.52 -17.77 -8.32
CA GLY A 117 10.19 -18.36 -8.13
C GLY A 117 10.09 -19.09 -6.79
N THR A 118 11.06 -19.97 -6.48
CA THR A 118 11.10 -20.67 -5.19
C THR A 118 11.28 -19.68 -4.02
N TYR A 119 12.16 -18.70 -4.16
CA TYR A 119 12.34 -17.64 -3.16
C TYR A 119 11.02 -16.91 -2.85
N LEU A 120 10.27 -16.49 -3.88
CA LEU A 120 8.99 -15.81 -3.71
C LEU A 120 7.92 -16.70 -3.06
N ILE A 121 7.88 -17.99 -3.41
CA ILE A 121 6.98 -18.96 -2.75
C ILE A 121 7.34 -19.12 -1.27
N ILE A 122 8.61 -19.28 -0.94
CA ILE A 122 9.07 -19.41 0.45
C ILE A 122 8.76 -18.12 1.24
N ALA A 123 8.98 -16.95 0.63
CA ALA A 123 8.65 -15.67 1.25
C ALA A 123 7.16 -15.51 1.50
N ALA A 124 6.30 -15.90 0.54
CA ALA A 124 4.85 -15.89 0.70
C ALA A 124 4.39 -16.84 1.83
N LEU A 125 4.95 -18.06 1.87
CA LEU A 125 4.65 -19.02 2.95
C LEU A 125 5.12 -18.53 4.32
N ALA A 126 6.24 -17.82 4.39
CA ALA A 126 6.76 -17.25 5.64
C ALA A 126 5.89 -16.08 6.14
N GLY A 127 5.23 -15.33 5.25
CA GLY A 127 4.29 -14.26 5.60
C GLY A 127 2.87 -14.75 5.93
N LEU A 128 2.47 -15.90 5.35
CA LEU A 128 1.11 -16.43 5.43
C LEU A 128 0.54 -16.55 6.86
N PRO A 129 1.29 -16.95 7.91
CA PRO A 129 0.77 -16.96 9.28
C PRO A 129 0.33 -15.59 9.78
N LEU A 130 1.07 -14.54 9.47
CA LEU A 130 0.71 -13.16 9.87
C LEU A 130 -0.50 -12.66 9.08
N ASP A 131 -0.58 -12.97 7.80
CA ASP A 131 -1.73 -12.65 6.95
C ASP A 131 -2.99 -13.38 7.44
N TRP A 132 -2.86 -14.65 7.84
CA TRP A 132 -3.96 -15.43 8.41
C TRP A 132 -4.41 -14.87 9.76
N ILE A 133 -3.49 -14.49 10.65
CA ILE A 133 -3.82 -13.84 11.93
C ILE A 133 -4.56 -12.52 11.67
N GLY A 134 -4.08 -11.71 10.75
CA GLY A 134 -4.74 -10.46 10.37
C GLY A 134 -6.17 -10.69 9.88
N GLU A 135 -6.37 -11.65 8.94
CA GLU A 135 -7.69 -12.02 8.45
C GLU A 135 -8.61 -12.55 9.55
N HIS A 136 -8.07 -13.37 10.45
CA HIS A 136 -8.84 -13.90 11.58
C HIS A 136 -9.39 -12.77 12.47
N TYR A 137 -8.57 -11.78 12.82
CA TYR A 137 -9.02 -10.66 13.63
C TYR A 137 -9.95 -9.71 12.85
N GLU A 138 -9.67 -9.40 11.60
CA GLU A 138 -10.59 -8.63 10.74
C GLU A 138 -12.00 -9.25 10.72
N ARG A 139 -12.09 -10.58 10.72
CA ARG A 139 -13.37 -11.31 10.81
C ARG A 139 -13.96 -11.24 12.21
N THR A 140 -13.15 -11.44 13.24
CA THR A 140 -13.62 -11.46 14.66
C THR A 140 -14.23 -10.11 15.05
N TYR A 141 -13.63 -9.04 14.58
CA TYR A 141 -14.10 -7.67 14.85
C TYR A 141 -15.17 -7.19 13.88
N GLY A 142 -15.58 -8.06 13.03
CA GLY A 142 -16.64 -7.69 12.17
C GLY A 142 -16.21 -6.81 10.97
N ILE A 143 -14.99 -6.89 10.50
CA ILE A 143 -14.51 -6.18 9.31
C ILE A 143 -14.34 -7.13 8.11
N SER A 144 -14.17 -8.44 8.21
CA SER A 144 -14.13 -9.40 7.11
C SER A 144 -15.35 -10.34 7.07
N VAL A 145 -16.18 -10.29 6.01
CA VAL A 145 -17.24 -11.31 5.71
C VAL A 145 -16.77 -12.35 4.69
N GLN A 146 -15.55 -12.28 4.21
CA GLN A 146 -15.02 -13.15 3.19
C GLN A 146 -14.89 -14.59 3.70
N GLY A 147 -15.55 -15.59 3.08
CA GLY A 147 -15.37 -17.01 3.42
C GLY A 147 -13.91 -17.47 3.28
N TRP A 148 -13.41 -18.37 4.16
CA TRP A 148 -12.02 -18.85 4.12
C TRP A 148 -11.61 -19.40 2.75
N GLY A 149 -12.51 -20.11 2.05
CA GLY A 149 -12.25 -20.59 0.69
C GLY A 149 -12.01 -19.47 -0.32
N SER A 150 -12.79 -18.38 -0.21
CA SER A 150 -12.60 -17.19 -1.04
C SER A 150 -11.28 -16.48 -0.71
N TRP A 151 -10.93 -16.38 0.58
CA TRP A 151 -9.67 -15.78 1.03
C TRP A 151 -8.46 -16.58 0.53
N ILE A 152 -8.47 -17.91 0.68
CA ILE A 152 -7.41 -18.79 0.14
C ILE A 152 -7.30 -18.64 -1.38
N GLY A 153 -8.44 -18.56 -2.08
CA GLY A 153 -8.46 -18.30 -3.52
C GLY A 153 -7.79 -16.97 -3.90
N ASP A 154 -8.02 -15.90 -3.11
CA ASP A 154 -7.39 -14.60 -3.33
C ASP A 154 -5.89 -14.62 -3.01
N VAL A 155 -5.46 -15.33 -1.95
CA VAL A 155 -4.05 -15.59 -1.65
C VAL A 155 -3.37 -16.32 -2.82
N GLY A 156 -4.03 -17.33 -3.39
CA GLY A 156 -3.53 -18.05 -4.56
C GLY A 156 -3.39 -17.17 -5.81
N LYS A 157 -4.39 -16.31 -6.08
CA LYS A 157 -4.31 -15.32 -7.18
C LYS A 157 -3.18 -14.30 -6.96
N ALA A 158 -3.05 -13.79 -5.73
CA ALA A 158 -1.98 -12.86 -5.36
C ALA A 158 -0.60 -13.50 -5.54
N LEU A 159 -0.42 -14.75 -5.11
CA LEU A 159 0.82 -15.49 -5.34
C LEU A 159 1.08 -15.69 -6.85
N GLY A 160 0.06 -16.05 -7.62
CA GLY A 160 0.17 -16.18 -9.08
C GLY A 160 0.63 -14.88 -9.75
N LEU A 161 0.05 -13.74 -9.39
CA LEU A 161 0.48 -12.41 -9.86
C LEU A 161 1.90 -12.08 -9.41
N THR A 162 2.23 -12.37 -8.14
CA THR A 162 3.58 -12.17 -7.60
C THR A 162 4.62 -12.96 -8.40
N LEU A 163 4.33 -14.18 -8.77
CA LEU A 163 5.23 -14.98 -9.60
C LEU A 163 5.29 -14.46 -11.03
N ALA A 164 4.14 -14.16 -11.64
CA ALA A 164 4.06 -13.72 -13.03
C ALA A 164 4.77 -12.36 -13.28
N ILE A 165 4.69 -11.45 -12.33
CA ILE A 165 5.29 -10.11 -12.43
C ILE A 165 6.65 -10.07 -11.72
N GLY A 166 6.75 -10.63 -10.53
CA GLY A 166 7.92 -10.55 -9.67
C GLY A 166 9.13 -11.30 -10.23
N VAL A 167 8.93 -12.52 -10.76
CA VAL A 167 10.06 -13.28 -11.32
C VAL A 167 10.74 -12.55 -12.49
N PRO A 168 10.03 -12.06 -13.52
CA PRO A 168 10.64 -11.27 -14.59
C PRO A 168 11.38 -10.02 -14.07
N ILE A 169 10.80 -9.30 -13.12
CA ILE A 169 11.41 -8.11 -12.55
C ILE A 169 12.71 -8.47 -11.79
N LEU A 170 12.68 -9.51 -10.94
CA LEU A 170 13.89 -9.96 -10.23
C LEU A 170 14.98 -10.45 -11.18
N LEU A 171 14.62 -11.13 -12.27
CA LEU A 171 15.56 -11.52 -13.32
C LEU A 171 16.20 -10.30 -13.98
N LEU A 172 15.41 -9.28 -14.29
CA LEU A 172 15.87 -8.04 -14.89
C LEU A 172 16.84 -7.29 -13.95
N PHE A 173 16.49 -7.15 -12.66
CA PHE A 173 17.39 -6.53 -11.69
C PHE A 173 18.67 -7.35 -11.47
N ASN A 174 18.56 -8.66 -11.36
CA ASN A 174 19.75 -9.51 -11.25
C ASN A 174 20.65 -9.42 -12.50
N TRP A 175 20.05 -9.29 -13.69
CA TRP A 175 20.79 -9.05 -14.93
C TRP A 175 21.51 -7.69 -14.89
N ILE A 176 20.86 -6.62 -14.40
CA ILE A 176 21.46 -5.28 -14.24
C ILE A 176 22.67 -5.33 -13.31
N VAL A 177 22.54 -5.97 -12.14
CA VAL A 177 23.63 -6.09 -11.16
C VAL A 177 24.84 -6.80 -11.79
N ARG A 178 24.59 -7.83 -12.60
CA ARG A 178 25.66 -8.59 -13.30
C ARG A 178 26.28 -7.82 -14.46
N ARG A 179 25.47 -7.07 -15.20
CA ARG A 179 25.92 -6.37 -16.41
C ARG A 179 26.72 -5.11 -16.09
N TRP A 180 26.39 -4.43 -14.96
CA TRP A 180 27.01 -3.17 -14.51
C TRP A 180 27.43 -3.23 -13.02
N PRO A 181 28.35 -4.08 -12.60
CA PRO A 181 28.61 -4.38 -11.19
C PRO A 181 29.10 -3.19 -10.36
N ARG A 182 29.59 -2.12 -11.01
CA ARG A 182 30.00 -0.87 -10.32
C ARG A 182 28.90 0.19 -10.25
N ARG A 183 27.93 0.18 -11.17
CA ARG A 183 26.87 1.18 -11.30
C ARG A 183 25.46 0.57 -11.33
N TYR A 184 25.31 -0.67 -10.84
CA TYR A 184 24.03 -1.39 -10.87
C TYR A 184 22.89 -0.62 -10.18
N TRP A 185 23.20 0.14 -9.11
CA TRP A 185 22.23 0.95 -8.41
C TRP A 185 21.60 2.04 -9.31
N LEU A 186 22.40 2.64 -10.19
CA LEU A 186 21.91 3.60 -11.16
C LEU A 186 21.05 2.92 -12.24
N GLY A 187 21.50 1.78 -12.76
CA GLY A 187 20.72 0.98 -13.70
C GLY A 187 19.41 0.47 -13.09
N ALA A 188 19.44 0.04 -11.83
CA ALA A 188 18.25 -0.34 -11.07
C ALA A 188 17.29 0.85 -10.92
N TRP A 189 17.78 2.03 -10.56
CA TRP A 189 16.99 3.24 -10.45
C TRP A 189 16.29 3.58 -11.78
N VAL A 190 17.05 3.66 -12.88
CA VAL A 190 16.49 3.97 -14.22
C VAL A 190 15.38 2.99 -14.61
N VAL A 191 15.58 1.69 -14.36
CA VAL A 191 14.60 0.65 -14.74
C VAL A 191 13.40 0.60 -13.78
N THR A 192 13.59 0.98 -12.52
CA THR A 192 12.46 1.05 -11.57
C THR A 192 11.41 2.06 -12.01
N LEU A 193 11.78 3.21 -12.58
CA LEU A 193 10.82 4.26 -12.95
C LEU A 193 9.77 3.78 -13.98
N PRO A 194 10.14 3.18 -15.13
CA PRO A 194 9.13 2.64 -16.04
C PRO A 194 8.37 1.45 -15.47
N ILE A 195 8.96 0.66 -14.57
CA ILE A 195 8.24 -0.43 -13.87
C ILE A 195 7.14 0.16 -12.98
N LEU A 196 7.44 1.22 -12.21
CA LEU A 196 6.45 1.90 -11.38
C LEU A 196 5.32 2.47 -12.22
N ALA A 197 5.64 3.19 -13.30
CA ALA A 197 4.64 3.70 -14.22
C ALA A 197 3.78 2.58 -14.82
N PHE A 198 4.39 1.46 -15.20
CA PHE A 198 3.67 0.29 -15.71
C PHE A 198 2.74 -0.33 -14.67
N LEU A 199 3.20 -0.49 -13.41
CA LEU A 199 2.39 -1.06 -12.35
C LEU A 199 1.20 -0.16 -12.00
N THR A 200 1.38 1.15 -11.97
CA THR A 200 0.27 2.12 -11.81
C THR A 200 -0.72 2.03 -12.98
N PHE A 201 -0.22 1.84 -14.20
CA PHE A 201 -1.08 1.71 -15.39
C PHE A 201 -1.88 0.41 -15.40
N ILE A 202 -1.29 -0.72 -14.95
CA ILE A 202 -1.95 -2.04 -14.97
C ILE A 202 -2.93 -2.26 -13.80
N GLU A 203 -2.83 -1.46 -12.74
CA GLU A 203 -3.66 -1.58 -11.54
C GLU A 203 -5.17 -1.72 -11.84
N PRO A 204 -5.80 -0.87 -12.68
CA PRO A 204 -7.22 -1.00 -13.01
C PRO A 204 -7.60 -2.32 -13.70
N LEU A 205 -6.62 -3.05 -14.26
CA LEU A 205 -6.82 -4.37 -14.88
C LEU A 205 -6.69 -5.51 -13.86
N VAL A 206 -6.02 -5.28 -12.74
CA VAL A 206 -5.82 -6.26 -11.66
C VAL A 206 -7.03 -6.32 -10.73
N VAL A 207 -7.69 -5.20 -10.46
CA VAL A 207 -8.86 -5.12 -9.56
C VAL A 207 -9.96 -6.12 -9.93
N PRO A 208 -10.36 -6.29 -11.21
CA PRO A 208 -11.41 -7.23 -11.60
C PRO A 208 -11.06 -8.72 -11.34
N LEU A 209 -9.82 -9.06 -11.10
CA LEU A 209 -9.43 -10.42 -10.71
C LEU A 209 -9.91 -10.77 -9.29
N PHE A 210 -10.11 -9.75 -8.47
CA PHE A 210 -10.49 -9.90 -7.05
C PHE A 210 -11.93 -9.48 -6.79
N PHE A 211 -12.49 -8.55 -7.59
CA PHE A 211 -13.81 -7.96 -7.39
C PHE A 211 -14.59 -7.88 -8.70
N LYS A 212 -15.90 -8.08 -8.60
CA LYS A 212 -16.82 -7.79 -9.69
C LYS A 212 -17.08 -6.29 -9.75
N GLN A 213 -17.09 -5.73 -10.94
CA GLN A 213 -17.45 -4.34 -11.22
C GLN A 213 -18.63 -4.28 -12.19
N GLU A 214 -19.48 -3.28 -12.03
CA GLU A 214 -20.57 -2.97 -12.97
C GLU A 214 -20.67 -1.44 -13.16
N PRO A 215 -21.26 -0.95 -14.27
CA PRO A 215 -21.49 0.48 -14.45
C PRO A 215 -22.34 1.05 -13.30
N LEU A 216 -21.91 2.19 -12.71
CA LEU A 216 -22.61 2.82 -11.59
C LEU A 216 -24.02 3.26 -12.00
N ALA A 217 -24.19 3.81 -13.20
CA ALA A 217 -25.47 4.27 -13.74
C ALA A 217 -26.55 3.18 -13.81
N LYS A 218 -26.17 1.90 -13.78
CA LYS A 218 -27.12 0.78 -13.86
C LYS A 218 -28.15 0.79 -12.74
N ASN A 219 -27.72 1.13 -11.52
CA ASN A 219 -28.57 1.11 -10.32
C ASN A 219 -28.58 2.45 -9.57
N HIS A 220 -27.68 3.37 -9.89
CA HIS A 220 -27.48 4.66 -9.22
C HIS A 220 -27.39 5.81 -10.23
N ALA A 221 -28.37 5.90 -11.16
CA ALA A 221 -28.37 6.94 -12.19
C ALA A 221 -28.50 8.36 -11.62
N ALA A 222 -29.24 8.54 -10.52
CA ALA A 222 -29.36 9.82 -9.83
C ALA A 222 -28.00 10.28 -9.27
N LEU A 223 -27.32 9.42 -8.52
CA LEU A 223 -25.99 9.70 -7.99
C LEU A 223 -24.99 10.04 -9.12
N VAL A 224 -25.06 9.35 -10.28
CA VAL A 224 -24.21 9.68 -11.43
C VAL A 224 -24.46 11.12 -11.91
N ALA A 225 -25.71 11.54 -12.00
CA ALA A 225 -26.03 12.91 -12.40
C ALA A 225 -25.50 13.96 -11.40
N GLU A 226 -25.53 13.66 -10.10
CA GLU A 226 -24.96 14.52 -9.05
C GLU A 226 -23.42 14.54 -9.14
N LEU A 227 -22.77 13.38 -9.34
CA LEU A 227 -21.32 13.29 -9.56
C LEU A 227 -20.86 14.10 -10.78
N GLU A 228 -21.66 14.17 -11.86
CA GLU A 228 -21.37 15.01 -13.02
C GLU A 228 -21.30 16.51 -12.66
N THR A 229 -22.03 16.99 -11.63
CA THR A 229 -21.91 18.37 -11.17
C THR A 229 -20.53 18.64 -10.56
N VAL A 230 -19.99 17.69 -9.78
CA VAL A 230 -18.63 17.76 -9.23
C VAL A 230 -17.59 17.62 -10.33
N VAL A 231 -17.80 16.73 -11.31
CA VAL A 231 -16.95 16.62 -12.53
C VAL A 231 -16.85 17.97 -13.24
N ALA A 232 -18.01 18.61 -13.51
CA ALA A 232 -18.06 19.90 -14.19
C ALA A 232 -17.31 20.99 -13.41
N ARG A 233 -17.42 20.99 -12.07
CA ARG A 233 -16.77 21.98 -11.20
C ARG A 233 -15.26 21.77 -11.09
N THR A 234 -14.82 20.52 -10.95
CA THR A 234 -13.40 20.16 -10.77
C THR A 234 -12.64 20.11 -12.09
N GLY A 235 -13.33 19.99 -13.23
CA GLY A 235 -12.74 19.82 -14.55
C GLY A 235 -12.04 18.47 -14.76
N ILE A 236 -12.26 17.49 -13.86
CA ILE A 236 -11.70 16.15 -14.03
C ILE A 236 -12.40 15.42 -15.18
N ASP A 237 -11.64 14.85 -16.12
CA ASP A 237 -12.21 14.08 -17.25
C ASP A 237 -12.58 12.65 -16.81
N ILE A 238 -13.79 12.47 -16.27
CA ILE A 238 -14.40 11.17 -15.94
C ILE A 238 -15.87 11.19 -16.38
N PRO A 239 -16.20 10.73 -17.58
CA PRO A 239 -17.59 10.64 -18.04
C PRO A 239 -18.34 9.48 -17.36
N PRO A 240 -19.70 9.46 -17.39
CA PRO A 240 -20.54 8.48 -16.73
C PRO A 240 -20.23 7.01 -17.05
N ASP A 241 -19.82 6.71 -18.26
CA ASP A 241 -19.45 5.34 -18.69
C ASP A 241 -18.13 4.86 -18.06
N ARG A 242 -17.38 5.74 -17.40
CA ARG A 242 -16.17 5.44 -16.62
C ARG A 242 -16.40 5.52 -15.12
N MET A 243 -17.67 5.53 -14.66
CA MET A 243 -18.04 5.41 -13.25
C MET A 243 -18.55 4.00 -12.95
N TYR A 244 -17.91 3.31 -12.00
CA TYR A 244 -18.15 1.90 -11.71
C TYR A 244 -18.54 1.68 -10.25
N LEU A 245 -19.45 0.71 -10.05
CA LEU A 245 -19.78 0.14 -8.76
C LEU A 245 -18.97 -1.15 -8.57
N LEU A 246 -18.19 -1.23 -7.50
CA LEU A 246 -17.42 -2.40 -7.14
C LEU A 246 -18.16 -3.20 -6.06
N LYS A 247 -18.38 -4.49 -6.29
CA LYS A 247 -19.10 -5.38 -5.37
C LYS A 247 -18.19 -5.81 -4.20
N ALA A 248 -18.00 -4.89 -3.26
CA ALA A 248 -17.17 -5.09 -2.08
C ALA A 248 -17.88 -5.86 -0.97
N ARG A 249 -19.19 -5.70 -0.81
CA ARG A 249 -20.01 -6.30 0.22
C ARG A 249 -19.85 -7.82 0.35
N ALA A 250 -19.53 -8.52 -0.76
CA ALA A 250 -19.27 -9.97 -0.74
C ALA A 250 -18.04 -10.36 0.11
N LYS A 251 -17.20 -9.38 0.43
CA LYS A 251 -15.98 -9.58 1.21
C LYS A 251 -15.92 -8.64 2.42
N TYR A 252 -16.65 -7.51 2.42
CA TYR A 252 -16.29 -6.33 3.23
C TYR A 252 -17.48 -5.45 3.65
N THR A 253 -17.50 -4.86 4.86
CA THR A 253 -18.48 -3.85 5.25
C THR A 253 -17.94 -2.43 5.26
N GLY A 254 -16.61 -2.26 5.28
CA GLY A 254 -16.02 -0.93 5.19
C GLY A 254 -16.41 -0.21 3.89
N ILE A 255 -16.52 1.10 3.95
CA ILE A 255 -16.83 1.96 2.79
C ILE A 255 -15.55 2.42 2.10
N ASN A 256 -15.60 2.56 0.78
CA ASN A 256 -14.49 3.13 0.00
C ASN A 256 -14.96 3.64 -1.36
N ALA A 257 -14.23 4.63 -1.88
CA ALA A 257 -14.26 5.03 -3.29
C ALA A 257 -12.85 5.47 -3.68
N PHE A 258 -12.54 5.42 -4.97
CA PHE A 258 -11.26 5.87 -5.49
C PHE A 258 -11.34 6.20 -6.97
N VAL A 259 -10.45 7.08 -7.41
CA VAL A 259 -10.21 7.30 -8.83
C VAL A 259 -8.96 6.51 -9.25
N ALA A 260 -9.03 5.75 -10.32
CA ALA A 260 -7.92 4.94 -10.84
C ALA A 260 -7.67 5.24 -12.33
N GLY A 261 -6.48 4.88 -12.82
CA GLY A 261 -6.08 5.07 -14.20
C GLY A 261 -5.48 6.44 -14.47
N MET A 262 -5.05 6.69 -15.71
CA MET A 262 -4.40 7.93 -16.16
C MET A 262 -4.94 8.39 -17.51
N GLY A 263 -5.06 9.70 -17.72
CA GLY A 263 -5.57 10.26 -18.98
C GLY A 263 -6.94 9.69 -19.34
N ALA A 264 -7.09 9.17 -20.54
CA ALA A 264 -8.34 8.59 -21.04
C ALA A 264 -8.78 7.30 -20.32
N THR A 265 -7.94 6.68 -19.49
CA THR A 265 -8.29 5.49 -18.72
C THR A 265 -8.76 5.81 -17.30
N LYS A 266 -8.79 7.09 -16.91
CA LYS A 266 -9.32 7.52 -15.61
C LYS A 266 -10.75 7.02 -15.43
N ARG A 267 -11.03 6.46 -14.25
CA ARG A 267 -12.34 5.96 -13.86
C ARG A 267 -12.59 6.20 -12.38
N LEU A 268 -13.82 6.49 -12.03
CA LEU A 268 -14.29 6.48 -10.65
C LEU A 268 -14.77 5.08 -10.30
N VAL A 269 -14.37 4.58 -9.15
CA VAL A 269 -14.84 3.30 -8.61
C VAL A 269 -15.39 3.54 -7.21
N ILE A 270 -16.67 3.33 -7.03
CA ILE A 270 -17.36 3.44 -5.74
C ILE A 270 -17.70 2.02 -5.29
N TRP A 271 -17.54 1.72 -4.02
CA TRP A 271 -17.92 0.44 -3.46
C TRP A 271 -19.43 0.41 -3.20
N ASP A 272 -20.05 -0.76 -3.39
CA ASP A 272 -21.47 -0.96 -3.08
C ASP A 272 -21.77 -0.79 -1.58
N THR A 273 -20.79 -0.92 -0.71
CA THR A 273 -20.90 -0.58 0.70
C THR A 273 -20.95 0.92 0.94
N ALA A 274 -20.31 1.74 0.12
CA ALA A 274 -20.38 3.19 0.23
C ALA A 274 -21.74 3.71 -0.24
N THR A 275 -22.24 3.24 -1.38
CA THR A 275 -23.59 3.65 -1.87
C THR A 275 -24.75 3.17 -0.98
N ASP A 276 -24.51 2.20 -0.09
CA ASP A 276 -25.51 1.71 0.84
C ASP A 276 -25.49 2.40 2.20
N GLN A 277 -24.34 2.95 2.59
CA GLN A 277 -24.11 3.49 3.94
C GLN A 277 -23.98 5.00 3.96
N LEU A 278 -23.61 5.63 2.84
CA LEU A 278 -23.44 7.08 2.75
C LEU A 278 -24.63 7.71 2.01
N PRO A 279 -25.15 8.87 2.49
CA PRO A 279 -25.92 9.80 1.67
C PRO A 279 -25.13 10.24 0.44
N ASP A 280 -25.83 10.62 -0.62
CA ASP A 280 -25.21 11.03 -1.88
C ASP A 280 -24.26 12.23 -1.67
N ASP A 281 -24.61 13.22 -0.87
CA ASP A 281 -23.76 14.37 -0.51
C ASP A 281 -22.37 13.96 0.03
N GLU A 282 -22.31 12.93 0.89
CA GLU A 282 -21.05 12.40 1.41
C GLU A 282 -20.24 11.68 0.35
N VAL A 283 -20.91 10.98 -0.58
CA VAL A 283 -20.23 10.37 -1.74
C VAL A 283 -19.67 11.46 -2.66
N LEU A 284 -20.36 12.58 -2.84
CA LEU A 284 -19.86 13.75 -3.60
C LEU A 284 -18.60 14.32 -2.95
N PHE A 285 -18.56 14.44 -1.61
CA PHE A 285 -17.35 14.87 -0.89
C PHE A 285 -16.18 13.92 -1.13
N VAL A 286 -16.39 12.61 -0.97
CA VAL A 286 -15.34 11.60 -1.21
C VAL A 286 -14.84 11.69 -2.65
N PHE A 287 -15.73 11.85 -3.62
CA PHE A 287 -15.32 12.03 -5.02
C PHE A 287 -14.57 13.36 -5.25
N GLY A 288 -14.99 14.45 -4.59
CA GLY A 288 -14.27 15.72 -4.60
C GLY A 288 -12.83 15.58 -4.08
N HIS A 289 -12.64 14.86 -2.95
CA HIS A 289 -11.35 14.54 -2.38
C HIS A 289 -10.48 13.74 -3.38
N GLU A 290 -11.02 12.67 -3.96
CA GLU A 290 -10.30 11.85 -4.95
C GLU A 290 -9.94 12.66 -6.21
N SER A 291 -10.84 13.56 -6.64
CA SER A 291 -10.58 14.48 -7.74
C SER A 291 -9.41 15.42 -7.41
N GLY A 292 -9.28 15.85 -6.15
CA GLY A 292 -8.19 16.67 -5.66
C GLY A 292 -6.83 16.03 -5.92
N HIS A 293 -6.67 14.72 -5.68
CA HIS A 293 -5.40 14.03 -5.98
C HIS A 293 -4.98 14.14 -7.45
N TYR A 294 -5.94 14.16 -8.37
CA TYR A 294 -5.65 14.30 -9.80
C TYR A 294 -5.42 15.75 -10.22
N VAL A 295 -6.31 16.67 -9.81
CA VAL A 295 -6.25 18.08 -10.22
C VAL A 295 -5.04 18.78 -9.60
N LEU A 296 -4.70 18.49 -8.36
CA LEU A 296 -3.51 19.00 -7.67
C LEU A 296 -2.21 18.29 -8.08
N HIS A 297 -2.29 17.36 -9.02
CA HIS A 297 -1.14 16.63 -9.56
C HIS A 297 -0.36 15.84 -8.50
N HIS A 298 -1.03 15.27 -7.49
CA HIS A 298 -0.37 14.48 -6.45
C HIS A 298 0.31 13.24 -7.02
N ILE A 299 -0.26 12.61 -8.07
CA ILE A 299 0.33 11.43 -8.73
C ILE A 299 1.69 11.78 -9.36
N PRO A 300 1.83 12.75 -10.28
CA PRO A 300 3.14 13.10 -10.84
C PRO A 300 4.10 13.70 -9.81
N LYS A 301 3.63 14.48 -8.83
CA LYS A 301 4.46 14.97 -7.71
C LYS A 301 5.00 13.80 -6.88
N GLY A 302 4.16 12.85 -6.49
CA GLY A 302 4.55 11.65 -5.77
C GLY A 302 5.55 10.80 -6.57
N PHE A 303 5.33 10.65 -7.88
CA PHE A 303 6.27 9.95 -8.77
C PHE A 303 7.66 10.64 -8.80
N ALA A 304 7.70 11.97 -8.92
CA ALA A 304 8.96 12.73 -8.91
C ALA A 304 9.68 12.63 -7.56
N LEU A 305 8.96 12.76 -6.44
CA LEU A 305 9.52 12.59 -5.10
C LEU A 305 10.03 11.16 -4.88
N SER A 306 9.26 10.16 -5.35
CA SER A 306 9.67 8.75 -5.30
C SER A 306 10.92 8.50 -6.15
N ALA A 307 11.00 9.08 -7.34
CA ALA A 307 12.17 8.96 -8.20
C ALA A 307 13.43 9.52 -7.50
N ALA A 308 13.32 10.71 -6.89
CA ALA A 308 14.41 11.31 -6.13
C ALA A 308 14.79 10.47 -4.90
N GLY A 309 13.79 10.04 -4.10
CA GLY A 309 14.01 9.21 -2.92
C GLY A 309 14.66 7.87 -3.25
N LEU A 310 14.19 7.18 -4.30
CA LEU A 310 14.76 5.92 -4.78
C LEU A 310 16.19 6.06 -5.30
N PHE A 311 16.55 7.21 -5.89
CA PHE A 311 17.93 7.46 -6.28
C PHE A 311 18.88 7.41 -5.08
N PHE A 312 18.56 8.16 -4.02
CA PHE A 312 19.36 8.16 -2.80
C PHE A 312 19.29 6.84 -2.04
N LEU A 313 18.12 6.21 -2.00
CA LEU A 313 17.93 4.89 -1.39
C LEU A 313 18.83 3.84 -2.05
N TYR A 314 18.81 3.72 -3.37
CA TYR A 314 19.61 2.70 -4.07
C TYR A 314 21.10 2.99 -3.97
N TRP A 315 21.50 4.26 -4.02
CA TRP A 315 22.88 4.65 -3.78
C TRP A 315 23.37 4.24 -2.38
N ALA A 316 22.61 4.56 -1.34
CA ALA A 316 22.94 4.22 0.04
C ALA A 316 22.92 2.69 0.27
N CYS A 317 21.89 2.01 -0.23
CA CYS A 317 21.77 0.55 -0.13
C CYS A 317 22.90 -0.19 -0.88
N ALA A 318 23.39 0.36 -1.99
CA ALA A 318 24.54 -0.23 -2.69
C ALA A 318 25.81 -0.17 -1.81
N GLY A 319 26.06 0.96 -1.13
CA GLY A 319 27.16 1.10 -0.19
C GLY A 319 27.00 0.20 1.03
N PHE A 320 25.82 0.14 1.62
CA PHE A 320 25.51 -0.70 2.77
C PHE A 320 25.61 -2.20 2.45
N ALA A 321 25.04 -2.66 1.33
CA ALA A 321 25.16 -4.03 0.89
C ALA A 321 26.63 -4.43 0.62
N ALA A 322 27.43 -3.55 0.01
CA ALA A 322 28.86 -3.79 -0.17
C ALA A 322 29.61 -3.91 1.18
N TRP A 323 29.23 -3.11 2.18
CA TRP A 323 29.77 -3.20 3.52
C TRP A 323 29.36 -4.52 4.20
N LEU A 324 28.10 -4.91 4.12
CA LEU A 324 27.59 -6.19 4.65
C LEU A 324 28.34 -7.38 4.06
N VAL A 325 28.53 -7.39 2.74
CA VAL A 325 29.27 -8.47 2.04
C VAL A 325 30.73 -8.52 2.50
N ARG A 326 31.41 -7.39 2.63
CA ARG A 326 32.79 -7.37 3.16
C ARG A 326 32.87 -7.88 4.59
N ARG A 327 31.87 -7.59 5.45
CA ARG A 327 31.89 -7.92 6.87
C ARG A 327 31.40 -9.33 7.18
N PHE A 328 30.42 -9.82 6.44
CA PHE A 328 29.69 -11.06 6.70
C PHE A 328 29.70 -12.07 5.55
N GLY A 329 30.18 -11.68 4.37
CA GLY A 329 30.08 -12.48 3.14
C GLY A 329 30.65 -13.89 3.29
N GLY A 330 31.80 -14.07 3.97
CA GLY A 330 32.36 -15.37 4.25
C GLY A 330 31.46 -16.29 5.08
N ARG A 331 30.67 -15.69 6.02
CA ARG A 331 29.69 -16.45 6.82
C ARG A 331 28.46 -16.84 6.00
N TRP A 332 28.13 -16.08 4.98
CA TRP A 332 26.97 -16.28 4.08
C TRP A 332 27.30 -17.13 2.84
N GLY A 333 28.53 -17.66 2.76
CA GLY A 333 28.95 -18.50 1.64
C GLY A 333 29.55 -17.75 0.45
N ALA A 334 29.99 -16.49 0.61
CA ALA A 334 30.58 -15.69 -0.47
C ALA A 334 31.79 -16.34 -1.12
N SER A 335 32.56 -17.15 -0.38
CA SER A 335 33.71 -17.90 -0.87
C SER A 335 33.35 -18.99 -1.89
N GLU A 336 32.08 -19.39 -1.97
CA GLU A 336 31.61 -20.44 -2.89
C GLU A 336 31.30 -19.89 -4.29
N PHE A 337 31.27 -18.55 -4.45
CA PHE A 337 30.87 -17.87 -5.69
C PHE A 337 32.08 -17.28 -6.46
N HIS A 338 33.18 -18.00 -6.58
CA HIS A 338 34.27 -17.56 -7.44
C HIS A 338 33.91 -17.74 -8.92
N PRO A 339 34.14 -16.75 -9.79
CA PRO A 339 34.02 -16.96 -11.21
C PRO A 339 35.11 -17.94 -11.66
N THR A 340 34.70 -19.10 -12.18
CA THR A 340 35.58 -20.06 -12.81
C THR A 340 35.89 -19.66 -14.26
N ASP A 341 36.33 -18.43 -14.49
CA ASP A 341 36.87 -18.02 -15.79
C ASP A 341 38.41 -18.02 -15.72
N PRO A 342 39.09 -19.07 -16.23
CA PRO A 342 40.54 -19.22 -16.15
C PRO A 342 41.34 -18.15 -16.90
N GLY A 343 40.67 -17.23 -17.62
CA GLY A 343 41.32 -16.25 -18.51
C GLY A 343 41.23 -14.79 -18.07
N SER A 344 40.58 -14.45 -16.95
CA SER A 344 40.43 -13.06 -16.50
C SER A 344 41.61 -12.63 -15.63
N SER A 345 42.52 -11.83 -16.20
CA SER A 345 43.67 -11.24 -15.50
C SER A 345 43.31 -10.09 -14.50
N SER A 346 42.03 -9.74 -14.34
CA SER A 346 41.54 -8.78 -13.35
C SER A 346 40.76 -9.52 -12.29
N HIS A 347 41.34 -9.71 -11.09
CA HIS A 347 40.65 -10.24 -9.92
C HIS A 347 39.58 -9.25 -9.45
N PRO A 348 38.26 -9.49 -9.71
CA PRO A 348 37.24 -8.67 -9.09
C PRO A 348 37.28 -8.87 -7.57
N SER A 349 37.09 -7.81 -6.80
CA SER A 349 37.03 -7.92 -5.34
C SER A 349 35.93 -8.91 -4.94
N VAL A 350 36.16 -9.71 -3.90
CA VAL A 350 35.19 -10.69 -3.36
C VAL A 350 33.79 -10.08 -3.21
N GLY A 351 33.70 -8.82 -2.83
CA GLY A 351 32.43 -8.10 -2.67
C GLY A 351 31.65 -7.89 -3.99
N THR A 352 32.33 -7.58 -5.10
CA THR A 352 31.66 -7.40 -6.41
C THR A 352 31.18 -8.73 -7.00
N THR A 353 31.91 -9.81 -6.76
CA THR A 353 31.55 -11.15 -7.22
C THR A 353 30.31 -11.69 -6.50
N MET A 354 30.22 -11.51 -5.17
CA MET A 354 29.05 -11.98 -4.41
C MET A 354 27.78 -11.20 -4.79
N LEU A 355 27.84 -9.86 -4.90
CA LEU A 355 26.67 -9.06 -5.26
C LEU A 355 26.11 -9.39 -6.66
N SER A 356 26.93 -9.94 -7.56
CA SER A 356 26.47 -10.40 -8.88
C SER A 356 25.86 -11.80 -8.87
N SER A 357 25.95 -12.56 -7.78
CA SER A 357 25.23 -13.83 -7.60
C SER A 357 23.74 -13.56 -7.26
N ARG A 358 22.89 -14.59 -7.35
CA ARG A 358 21.48 -14.48 -6.93
C ARG A 358 21.36 -14.34 -5.42
N THR A 359 22.21 -15.03 -4.67
CA THR A 359 22.33 -14.89 -3.20
C THR A 359 22.74 -13.47 -2.81
N GLY A 360 23.72 -12.89 -3.51
CA GLY A 360 24.14 -11.50 -3.26
C GLY A 360 23.05 -10.47 -3.59
N PHE A 361 22.20 -10.76 -4.57
CA PHE A 361 21.04 -9.94 -4.85
C PHE A 361 20.06 -9.87 -3.65
N VAL A 362 19.91 -10.95 -2.89
CA VAL A 362 19.08 -10.93 -1.65
C VAL A 362 19.69 -10.06 -0.55
N VAL A 363 21.02 -9.87 -0.53
CA VAL A 363 21.66 -8.88 0.37
C VAL A 363 21.22 -7.45 0.02
N LEU A 364 21.02 -7.14 -1.26
CA LEU A 364 20.44 -5.86 -1.68
C LEU A 364 19.00 -5.72 -1.21
N LEU A 365 18.18 -6.78 -1.37
CA LEU A 365 16.79 -6.77 -0.87
C LEU A 365 16.76 -6.58 0.65
N PHE A 366 17.63 -7.24 1.40
CA PHE A 366 17.77 -7.06 2.84
C PHE A 366 18.13 -5.62 3.20
N SER A 367 19.09 -5.02 2.49
CA SER A 367 19.48 -3.64 2.70
C SER A 367 18.34 -2.65 2.42
N ILE A 368 17.61 -2.88 1.33
CA ILE A 368 16.46 -2.07 0.94
C ILE A 368 15.32 -2.22 1.97
N SER A 369 15.06 -3.42 2.48
CA SER A 369 14.01 -3.65 3.48
C SER A 369 14.29 -2.88 4.77
N ILE A 370 15.53 -2.87 5.25
CA ILE A 370 15.91 -2.07 6.42
C ILE A 370 15.72 -0.58 6.15
N ALA A 371 16.24 -0.10 5.01
CA ALA A 371 16.18 1.32 4.69
C ALA A 371 14.72 1.79 4.43
N SER A 372 13.89 0.97 3.79
CA SER A 372 12.47 1.27 3.58
C SER A 372 11.71 1.37 4.90
N PHE A 373 11.95 0.45 5.85
CA PHE A 373 11.35 0.51 7.17
C PHE A 373 11.74 1.80 7.92
N LEU A 374 13.02 2.19 7.86
CA LEU A 374 13.49 3.42 8.50
C LEU A 374 12.97 4.71 7.83
N LEU A 375 12.69 4.66 6.54
CA LEU A 375 12.19 5.82 5.76
C LEU A 375 10.66 5.86 5.65
N GLU A 376 9.95 4.88 6.20
CA GLU A 376 8.47 4.82 6.19
C GLU A 376 7.82 6.09 6.76
N PRO A 377 8.27 6.65 7.90
CA PRO A 377 7.70 7.91 8.42
C PRO A 377 7.82 9.09 7.45
N VAL A 378 8.91 9.16 6.68
CA VAL A 378 9.11 10.24 5.68
C VAL A 378 8.10 10.10 4.55
N SER A 379 7.91 8.89 4.04
CA SER A 379 6.90 8.62 3.01
C SER A 379 5.48 8.95 3.50
N ASN A 380 5.17 8.54 4.73
CA ASN A 380 3.87 8.78 5.34
C ASN A 380 3.63 10.27 5.60
N ALA A 381 4.65 11.04 5.98
CA ALA A 381 4.52 12.49 6.14
C ALA A 381 4.16 13.20 4.82
N VAL A 382 4.79 12.79 3.70
CA VAL A 382 4.43 13.32 2.36
C VAL A 382 3.01 12.91 1.98
N SER A 383 2.60 11.68 2.29
CA SER A 383 1.24 11.20 2.03
C SER A 383 0.22 12.03 2.82
N ARG A 384 0.42 12.21 4.13
CA ARG A 384 -0.49 13.02 4.97
C ARG A 384 -0.62 14.48 4.49
N TYR A 385 0.45 15.05 3.96
CA TYR A 385 0.39 16.39 3.36
C TYR A 385 -0.51 16.41 2.10
N PHE A 386 -0.41 15.41 1.22
CA PHE A 386 -1.27 15.30 0.04
C PHE A 386 -2.72 15.01 0.43
N GLU A 387 -2.97 14.20 1.46
CA GLU A 387 -4.29 13.93 2.00
C GLU A 387 -4.96 15.21 2.50
N HIS A 388 -4.24 16.01 3.27
CA HIS A 388 -4.77 17.29 3.76
C HIS A 388 -5.14 18.23 2.60
N GLN A 389 -4.31 18.34 1.56
CA GLN A 389 -4.67 19.13 0.37
C GLN A 389 -5.90 18.58 -0.35
N ALA A 390 -6.06 17.27 -0.41
CA ALA A 390 -7.24 16.63 -1.01
C ALA A 390 -8.50 16.84 -0.14
N ASP A 391 -8.37 16.88 1.19
CA ASP A 391 -9.47 17.20 2.11
C ASP A 391 -9.98 18.63 1.89
N VAL A 392 -9.05 19.61 1.82
CA VAL A 392 -9.38 20.99 1.47
C VAL A 392 -10.08 21.06 0.12
N TYR A 393 -9.48 20.44 -0.91
CA TYR A 393 -10.03 20.45 -2.25
C TYR A 393 -11.43 19.82 -2.32
N GLY A 394 -11.63 18.66 -1.66
CA GLY A 394 -12.91 17.97 -1.62
C GLY A 394 -14.02 18.81 -1.01
N GLN A 395 -13.73 19.49 0.12
CA GLN A 395 -14.69 20.35 0.79
C GLN A 395 -15.04 21.60 -0.03
N GLU A 396 -14.05 22.19 -0.70
CA GLU A 396 -14.29 23.29 -1.63
C GLU A 396 -15.03 22.88 -2.90
N ALA A 397 -14.75 21.66 -3.41
CA ALA A 397 -15.41 21.14 -4.61
C ALA A 397 -16.92 20.95 -4.45
N ILE A 398 -17.38 20.63 -3.23
CA ILE A 398 -18.82 20.46 -2.94
C ILE A 398 -19.49 21.74 -2.42
N HIS A 399 -18.75 22.81 -2.16
CA HIS A 399 -19.33 24.09 -1.71
C HIS A 399 -20.30 24.66 -2.76
N GLY A 400 -21.53 24.98 -2.34
CA GLY A 400 -22.59 25.43 -3.22
C GLY A 400 -23.25 24.30 -4.06
N ILE A 401 -22.80 23.05 -3.91
CA ILE A 401 -23.48 21.84 -4.43
C ILE A 401 -24.28 21.20 -3.32
N VAL A 402 -23.67 21.00 -2.14
CA VAL A 402 -24.35 20.47 -0.94
C VAL A 402 -24.73 21.61 0.00
N ALA A 403 -25.68 21.34 0.89
CA ALA A 403 -26.24 22.37 1.80
C ALA A 403 -25.21 22.87 2.84
N ASP A 404 -24.38 22.00 3.38
CA ASP A 404 -23.39 22.29 4.43
C ASP A 404 -22.10 21.45 4.18
N PRO A 405 -21.12 21.99 3.47
CA PRO A 405 -19.90 21.27 3.13
C PRO A 405 -19.10 20.79 4.34
N GLN A 406 -19.11 21.57 5.43
CA GLN A 406 -18.38 21.24 6.66
C GLN A 406 -18.98 20.00 7.32
N LYS A 407 -20.31 19.99 7.52
CA LYS A 407 -21.01 18.84 8.11
C LYS A 407 -20.98 17.62 7.20
N THR A 408 -21.09 17.81 5.89
CA THR A 408 -20.99 16.70 4.91
C THR A 408 -19.62 16.04 4.98
N ALA A 409 -18.54 16.83 5.00
CA ALA A 409 -17.18 16.29 5.09
C ALA A 409 -16.92 15.60 6.44
N ASP A 410 -17.36 16.21 7.56
CA ASP A 410 -17.30 15.61 8.90
C ASP A 410 -18.05 14.27 8.95
N ALA A 411 -19.29 14.24 8.47
CA ALA A 411 -20.11 13.02 8.44
C ALA A 411 -19.45 11.92 7.60
N ALA A 412 -18.90 12.25 6.43
CA ALA A 412 -18.17 11.30 5.60
C ALA A 412 -16.93 10.72 6.31
N PHE A 413 -16.16 11.55 7.03
CA PHE A 413 -15.03 11.07 7.82
C PHE A 413 -15.47 10.19 8.99
N ASN A 414 -16.54 10.57 9.70
CA ASN A 414 -17.12 9.78 10.78
C ASN A 414 -17.59 8.41 10.26
N ALA A 415 -18.31 8.37 9.15
CA ALA A 415 -18.76 7.12 8.53
C ALA A 415 -17.59 6.24 8.06
N LEU A 416 -16.56 6.84 7.46
CA LEU A 416 -15.32 6.15 7.12
C LEU A 416 -14.67 5.52 8.35
N GLY A 417 -14.45 6.30 9.41
CA GLY A 417 -13.84 5.82 10.65
C GLY A 417 -14.64 4.72 11.32
N GLU A 418 -15.96 4.88 11.41
CA GLU A 418 -16.85 3.89 12.00
C GLU A 418 -16.86 2.57 11.19
N SER A 419 -16.95 2.64 9.86
CA SER A 419 -17.00 1.45 9.00
C SER A 419 -15.73 0.61 9.06
N TRP A 420 -14.60 1.23 9.40
CA TRP A 420 -13.29 0.58 9.54
C TRP A 420 -12.88 0.32 10.99
N LEU A 421 -13.69 0.70 11.96
CA LEU A 421 -13.35 0.69 13.38
C LEU A 421 -11.99 1.37 13.61
N GLU A 422 -11.84 2.60 13.15
CA GLU A 422 -10.62 3.38 13.36
C GLU A 422 -10.57 3.89 14.80
N ASP A 423 -9.38 3.87 15.42
CA ASP A 423 -9.18 4.44 16.75
C ASP A 423 -9.32 5.97 16.67
N PRO A 424 -10.22 6.58 17.44
CA PRO A 424 -10.34 8.04 17.47
C PRO A 424 -9.10 8.79 17.98
N ASP A 425 -8.33 8.15 18.85
CA ASP A 425 -7.16 8.73 19.49
C ASP A 425 -5.93 7.79 19.36
N PRO A 426 -5.42 7.61 18.12
CA PRO A 426 -4.27 6.75 17.89
C PRO A 426 -3.02 7.32 18.56
N ASN A 427 -2.11 6.43 19.00
CA ASN A 427 -0.83 6.87 19.56
C ASN A 427 -0.06 7.74 18.54
N PRO A 428 0.36 8.98 18.89
CA PRO A 428 1.01 9.90 17.92
C PRO A 428 2.28 9.34 17.27
N PHE A 429 3.04 8.48 17.97
CA PHE A 429 4.21 7.83 17.39
C PHE A 429 3.81 6.78 16.35
N ILE A 430 2.73 6.04 16.60
CA ILE A 430 2.19 5.07 15.64
C ILE A 430 1.63 5.78 14.41
N GLU A 431 0.85 6.85 14.62
CA GLU A 431 0.36 7.71 13.51
C GLU A 431 1.52 8.27 12.68
N PHE A 432 2.55 8.80 13.33
CA PHE A 432 3.75 9.30 12.65
C PHE A 432 4.44 8.22 11.83
N TRP A 433 4.59 7.00 12.37
CA TRP A 433 5.38 5.95 11.72
C TRP A 433 4.58 5.15 10.70
N LEU A 434 3.35 4.73 11.02
CA LEU A 434 2.60 3.77 10.22
C LEU A 434 1.53 4.40 9.34
N ASP A 435 0.93 5.53 9.77
CA ASP A 435 -0.26 6.03 9.10
C ASP A 435 0.10 7.01 7.99
N SER A 436 -0.36 6.68 6.81
CA SER A 436 -0.20 7.46 5.59
C SER A 436 -1.28 8.52 5.41
N HIS A 437 -2.32 8.52 6.27
CA HIS A 437 -3.35 9.53 6.36
C HIS A 437 -3.33 10.15 7.76
N PRO A 438 -3.76 11.41 7.93
CA PRO A 438 -4.09 11.92 9.25
C PRO A 438 -5.20 11.08 9.88
N SER A 439 -5.25 11.02 11.21
CA SER A 439 -6.32 10.30 11.91
C SER A 439 -7.71 10.87 11.52
N VAL A 440 -8.73 10.01 11.58
CA VAL A 440 -10.12 10.42 11.27
C VAL A 440 -10.54 11.60 12.17
N GLN A 441 -10.12 11.59 13.43
CA GLN A 441 -10.35 12.70 14.36
C GLN A 441 -9.76 14.03 13.84
N HIS A 442 -8.53 14.02 13.34
CA HIS A 442 -7.90 15.23 12.79
C HIS A 442 -8.64 15.72 11.54
N ARG A 443 -9.05 14.81 10.65
CA ARG A 443 -9.76 15.14 9.41
C ARG A 443 -11.17 15.66 9.69
N ALA A 444 -11.93 15.02 10.57
CA ALA A 444 -13.27 15.45 10.99
C ALA A 444 -13.23 16.82 11.68
N ASN A 445 -12.28 17.00 12.60
CA ASN A 445 -12.11 18.29 13.27
C ASN A 445 -11.69 19.40 12.30
N PHE A 446 -10.81 19.13 11.35
CA PHE A 446 -10.46 20.06 10.29
C PHE A 446 -11.69 20.43 9.47
N ALA A 447 -12.48 19.46 9.02
CA ALA A 447 -13.66 19.67 8.19
C ALA A 447 -14.68 20.62 8.83
N LEU A 448 -14.96 20.44 10.13
CA LEU A 448 -15.90 21.29 10.88
C LEU A 448 -15.43 22.74 11.00
N HIS A 449 -14.11 22.99 10.99
CA HIS A 449 -13.56 24.33 11.22
C HIS A 449 -13.07 25.01 9.93
N TYR A 450 -13.02 24.30 8.82
CA TYR A 450 -12.61 24.87 7.55
C TYR A 450 -13.76 25.62 6.88
N ASP A 451 -13.79 26.94 7.04
CA ASP A 451 -14.78 27.84 6.44
C ASP A 451 -14.08 29.07 5.82
N PRO A 452 -13.44 28.92 4.67
CA PRO A 452 -12.76 30.03 4.00
C PRO A 452 -13.74 31.07 3.43
N TRP A 453 -15.04 30.76 3.33
CA TRP A 453 -16.08 31.67 2.84
C TRP A 453 -16.63 32.57 3.93
N ALA A 454 -16.33 32.29 5.18
CA ALA A 454 -16.68 33.17 6.27
C ALA A 454 -16.20 34.61 5.99
N ASN A 455 -17.06 35.60 6.29
CA ASN A 455 -16.77 37.02 6.06
C ASN A 455 -16.45 37.42 4.61
N GLY A 456 -16.95 36.66 3.62
CA GLY A 456 -16.76 36.96 2.20
C GLY A 456 -15.38 36.54 1.64
N GLY A 457 -14.72 35.64 2.33
CA GLY A 457 -13.50 35.00 1.82
C GLY A 457 -13.77 33.99 0.69
N HIS A 458 -12.71 33.37 0.19
CA HIS A 458 -12.77 32.39 -0.89
C HIS A 458 -11.87 31.20 -0.60
N GLY A 459 -12.17 30.08 -1.21
CA GLY A 459 -11.39 28.86 -1.07
C GLY A 459 -9.94 29.01 -1.53
N GLU A 460 -9.10 28.09 -1.13
CA GLU A 460 -7.69 28.02 -1.57
C GLU A 460 -7.60 27.63 -3.05
N PHE A 461 -8.43 26.68 -3.48
CA PHE A 461 -8.43 26.11 -4.84
C PHE A 461 -9.57 26.65 -5.71
N PHE A 462 -10.73 26.94 -5.14
CA PHE A 462 -11.89 27.52 -5.83
C PHE A 462 -12.13 28.95 -5.36
N LYS A 463 -11.78 29.90 -6.24
CA LYS A 463 -11.84 31.34 -5.94
C LYS A 463 -13.16 32.01 -6.33
N ASN A 464 -14.13 31.22 -6.82
CA ASN A 464 -15.43 31.71 -7.25
C ASN A 464 -16.56 31.05 -6.48
#